data_3b9e038e86a29734613aa0262f63fd25
#
_entry.id   3b9e038e86a29734613aa0262f63fd25
#
_cell.length_a   1.000
_cell.length_b   1.000
_cell.length_c   1.000
_cell.angle_alpha   90.00
_cell.angle_beta   90.00
_cell.angle_gamma   90.00
#
_symmetry.space_group_name_H-M   'P 1'
#
loop_
_entity.id
_entity.type
_entity.pdbx_description
1 polymer ?
#
loop_
_entity_poly.entity_id
_entity_poly.type
_entity_poly.pdbx_seq_one_letter_code
_entity_poly.pdbx_strand_id
1 'polypeptide(L)'
;METPLQEQRTGQPYLPFEKGEERKSIFSALNIKELKNFRISSFILYFLAYFYAVAIDGNKTIYFFPIAIGLISLTEWLVRKTPTSLPQIEKDASAGLESKLFLILSLTQALALSIWGFHPQLEIFQALTLHISFSFYILSRTGWLNQGRLGIMVWYDSIQAFLILPFKNFFAGLQVFARTGKTSDATPEDVDSSKKAIQSTMIASSLLIAGMLVFFVWSQLSQVSDRFALFFSDTADALHLFFDLIFSNLDTDAIALRLFLALPIGLYLYSLIVGSLLNQKDIKVTYQSFQNKIQPLRMFPAFTAYIIIGSLCLTYALFFLVGLGELSELLSAGTSLQTISPQNASTVAVAGFWQLVRVSLLNFAVLAAFYLLAQKPLWDQKGTRLASTVLFIFAFLLALLAGWKLFGIYIYLYGPTPLRLISAWFILVLLVWCILTLIRFYKPIQAIRIGIFYALISFTLLCYLYPLLLAA
;
A
#
# COMPACT_ATOMS: atom_id res chain seq x y z
N MET A 1 63.35 23.32 -22.67
CA MET A 1 63.42 23.03 -21.23
C MET A 1 62.00 22.76 -20.77
N GLU A 2 61.65 21.51 -20.82
CA GLU A 2 60.29 21.01 -20.42
C GLU A 2 60.36 20.50 -18.98
N THR A 3 59.52 21.01 -18.13
CA THR A 3 59.35 20.53 -16.76
C THR A 3 58.13 19.62 -16.73
N PRO A 4 58.22 18.38 -16.22
CA PRO A 4 57.08 17.47 -16.17
C PRO A 4 56.18 17.80 -15.00
N LEU A 5 54.89 17.89 -15.30
CA LEU A 5 53.78 17.95 -14.31
C LEU A 5 53.70 16.64 -13.52
N GLN A 6 54.04 16.69 -12.24
CA GLN A 6 53.78 15.62 -11.30
C GLN A 6 52.27 15.56 -10.99
N GLU A 7 51.64 14.49 -11.41
CA GLU A 7 50.32 14.07 -10.93
C GLU A 7 50.39 13.74 -9.42
N GLN A 8 49.96 14.64 -8.59
CA GLN A 8 49.63 14.34 -7.20
C GLN A 8 48.31 13.56 -7.14
N ARG A 9 48.42 12.24 -7.14
CA ARG A 9 47.36 11.38 -6.62
C ARG A 9 47.25 11.59 -5.11
N THR A 10 46.37 12.48 -4.69
CA THR A 10 45.93 12.58 -3.29
C THR A 10 45.05 11.36 -3.02
N GLY A 11 45.65 10.32 -2.46
CA GLY A 11 44.91 9.24 -1.80
C GLY A 11 44.13 9.85 -0.66
N GLN A 12 42.83 9.99 -0.83
CA GLN A 12 41.97 10.27 0.30
C GLN A 12 42.06 9.06 1.26
N PRO A 13 42.43 9.28 2.54
CA PRO A 13 42.42 8.20 3.51
C PRO A 13 40.99 7.68 3.60
N TYR A 14 40.84 6.36 3.48
CA TYR A 14 39.60 5.69 3.87
C TYR A 14 39.21 6.18 5.26
N LEU A 15 38.18 7.03 5.33
CA LEU A 15 37.58 7.38 6.61
C LEU A 15 37.15 6.06 7.25
N PRO A 16 37.65 5.71 8.44
CA PRO A 16 37.15 4.56 9.16
C PRO A 16 35.65 4.78 9.31
N PHE A 17 34.85 3.74 9.00
CA PHE A 17 33.42 3.75 9.31
C PHE A 17 33.29 4.32 10.72
N GLU A 18 32.68 5.52 10.85
CA GLU A 18 32.34 6.06 12.16
C GLU A 18 31.68 4.95 12.93
N LYS A 19 32.22 4.62 14.10
CA LYS A 19 31.59 3.65 15.01
C LYS A 19 30.16 4.07 15.15
N GLY A 20 29.26 3.29 14.50
CA GLY A 20 27.86 3.62 14.38
C GLY A 20 27.34 3.99 15.75
N GLU A 21 26.73 5.17 15.88
CA GLU A 21 26.00 5.55 17.08
C GLU A 21 25.13 4.33 17.44
N GLU A 22 25.36 3.77 18.63
CA GLU A 22 24.58 2.61 19.11
C GLU A 22 23.11 2.97 18.96
N ARG A 23 22.41 2.32 18.04
CA ARG A 23 20.99 2.59 17.80
C ARG A 23 20.24 2.40 19.10
N LYS A 24 19.94 3.51 19.77
CA LYS A 24 19.11 3.48 20.98
C LYS A 24 17.80 2.80 20.61
N SER A 25 17.46 1.71 21.29
CA SER A 25 16.18 1.03 21.07
C SER A 25 15.03 2.02 21.22
N ILE A 26 13.99 1.85 20.41
CA ILE A 26 12.78 2.68 20.44
C ILE A 26 12.13 2.74 21.83
N PHE A 27 12.36 1.72 22.68
CA PHE A 27 11.87 1.65 24.05
C PHE A 27 12.77 2.36 25.09
N SER A 28 13.89 2.99 24.67
CA SER A 28 14.86 3.59 25.60
C SER A 28 14.31 4.74 26.45
N ALA A 29 13.23 5.39 25.98
CA ALA A 29 12.60 6.51 26.68
C ALA A 29 11.48 6.07 27.65
N LEU A 30 11.07 4.80 27.62
CA LEU A 30 9.93 4.29 28.38
C LEU A 30 10.34 3.88 29.80
N ASN A 31 9.46 4.15 30.77
CA ASN A 31 9.58 3.64 32.13
C ASN A 31 9.07 2.18 32.25
N ILE A 32 9.30 1.53 33.37
CA ILE A 32 8.93 0.12 33.61
C ILE A 32 7.43 -0.13 33.45
N LYS A 33 6.60 0.80 33.93
CA LYS A 33 5.13 0.69 33.85
C LYS A 33 4.63 0.79 32.41
N GLU A 34 5.21 1.68 31.65
CA GLU A 34 4.92 1.83 30.22
C GLU A 34 5.38 0.60 29.44
N LEU A 35 6.60 0.12 29.70
CA LEU A 35 7.15 -1.07 29.05
C LEU A 35 6.27 -2.31 29.28
N LYS A 36 5.65 -2.45 30.46
CA LYS A 36 4.68 -3.52 30.72
C LYS A 36 3.50 -3.48 29.75
N ASN A 37 2.97 -2.30 29.44
CA ASN A 37 1.87 -2.16 28.49
C ASN A 37 2.27 -2.61 27.08
N PHE A 38 3.47 -2.26 26.63
CA PHE A 38 4.00 -2.69 25.33
C PHE A 38 4.29 -4.20 25.27
N ARG A 39 4.67 -4.85 26.39
CA ARG A 39 4.78 -6.32 26.46
C ARG A 39 3.42 -7.00 26.31
N ILE A 40 2.43 -6.53 27.06
CA ILE A 40 1.06 -7.06 26.98
C ILE A 40 0.53 -6.90 25.55
N SER A 41 0.73 -5.74 24.93
CA SER A 41 0.27 -5.49 23.56
C SER A 41 0.96 -6.40 22.53
N SER A 42 2.24 -6.73 22.71
CA SER A 42 2.93 -7.67 21.82
C SER A 42 2.32 -9.05 21.90
N PHE A 43 2.01 -9.52 23.11
CA PHE A 43 1.36 -10.83 23.29
C PHE A 43 -0.06 -10.87 22.69
N ILE A 44 -0.88 -9.85 22.95
CA ILE A 44 -2.23 -9.74 22.39
C ILE A 44 -2.17 -9.71 20.86
N LEU A 45 -1.20 -8.97 20.31
CA LEU A 45 -1.10 -8.83 18.86
C LEU A 45 -0.64 -10.12 18.19
N TYR A 46 0.25 -10.89 18.82
CA TYR A 46 0.62 -12.21 18.34
C TYR A 46 -0.58 -13.17 18.32
N PHE A 47 -1.42 -13.10 19.34
CA PHE A 47 -2.67 -13.86 19.39
C PHE A 47 -3.64 -13.46 18.26
N LEU A 48 -3.81 -12.15 18.00
CA LEU A 48 -4.62 -11.67 16.87
C LEU A 48 -4.03 -12.09 15.53
N ALA A 49 -2.70 -12.08 15.39
CA ALA A 49 -2.01 -12.55 14.19
C ALA A 49 -2.19 -14.05 13.95
N TYR A 50 -2.26 -14.86 15.01
CA TYR A 50 -2.60 -16.28 14.89
C TYR A 50 -4.01 -16.47 14.31
N PHE A 51 -5.01 -15.74 14.80
CA PHE A 51 -6.36 -15.80 14.23
C PHE A 51 -6.42 -15.27 12.81
N TYR A 52 -5.57 -14.30 12.46
CA TYR A 52 -5.43 -13.82 11.09
C TYR A 52 -4.87 -14.93 10.18
N ALA A 53 -3.87 -15.67 10.63
CA ALA A 53 -3.35 -16.84 9.91
C ALA A 53 -4.43 -17.94 9.76
N VAL A 54 -5.23 -18.20 10.81
CA VAL A 54 -6.38 -19.12 10.76
C VAL A 54 -7.43 -18.66 9.74
N ALA A 55 -7.69 -17.33 9.68
CA ALA A 55 -8.68 -16.79 8.74
C ALA A 55 -8.26 -17.01 7.27
N ILE A 56 -6.98 -16.88 6.98
CA ILE A 56 -6.43 -17.05 5.62
C ILE A 56 -6.30 -18.53 5.26
N ASP A 57 -5.58 -19.30 6.06
CA ASP A 57 -5.28 -20.71 5.80
C ASP A 57 -6.54 -21.59 5.85
N GLY A 58 -7.37 -21.40 6.88
CA GLY A 58 -8.60 -22.16 7.06
C GLY A 58 -9.81 -21.63 6.27
N ASN A 59 -9.67 -20.61 5.43
CA ASN A 59 -10.76 -19.89 4.76
C ASN A 59 -11.90 -19.48 5.72
N LYS A 60 -11.54 -19.20 7.00
CA LYS A 60 -12.50 -18.82 8.04
C LYS A 60 -12.62 -17.31 8.14
N THR A 61 -13.12 -16.71 7.09
CA THR A 61 -13.19 -15.25 6.90
C THR A 61 -13.99 -14.51 7.97
N ILE A 62 -14.85 -15.20 8.70
CA ILE A 62 -15.62 -14.65 9.83
C ILE A 62 -14.73 -14.00 10.92
N TYR A 63 -13.46 -14.40 11.02
CA TYR A 63 -12.54 -13.83 12.00
C TYR A 63 -12.01 -12.45 11.63
N PHE A 64 -12.13 -11.97 10.38
CA PHE A 64 -11.57 -10.66 9.98
C PHE A 64 -12.16 -9.49 10.77
N PHE A 65 -13.47 -9.50 11.01
CA PHE A 65 -14.13 -8.41 11.75
C PHE A 65 -13.72 -8.36 13.24
N PRO A 66 -13.77 -9.45 14.03
CA PRO A 66 -13.25 -9.42 15.40
C PRO A 66 -11.74 -9.11 15.47
N ILE A 67 -10.93 -9.55 14.51
CA ILE A 67 -9.50 -9.20 14.45
C ILE A 67 -9.35 -7.69 14.22
N ALA A 68 -10.10 -7.10 13.30
CA ALA A 68 -10.06 -5.66 13.03
C ALA A 68 -10.45 -4.84 14.28
N ILE A 69 -11.52 -5.25 14.99
CA ILE A 69 -11.90 -4.63 16.27
C ILE A 69 -10.77 -4.77 17.29
N GLY A 70 -10.18 -5.96 17.41
CA GLY A 70 -9.07 -6.22 18.34
C GLY A 70 -7.85 -5.34 18.03
N LEU A 71 -7.43 -5.23 16.77
CA LEU A 71 -6.31 -4.40 16.33
C LEU A 71 -6.57 -2.90 16.55
N ILE A 72 -7.77 -2.42 16.24
CA ILE A 72 -8.17 -1.03 16.47
C ILE A 72 -8.19 -0.73 17.98
N SER A 73 -8.81 -1.61 18.78
CA SER A 73 -8.88 -1.46 20.24
C SER A 73 -7.51 -1.46 20.88
N LEU A 74 -6.61 -2.33 20.42
CA LEU A 74 -5.22 -2.38 20.87
C LEU A 74 -4.47 -1.10 20.53
N THR A 75 -4.64 -0.60 19.29
CA THR A 75 -4.04 0.66 18.85
C THR A 75 -4.53 1.83 19.71
N GLU A 76 -5.83 1.96 19.94
CA GLU A 76 -6.42 3.00 20.78
C GLU A 76 -5.96 2.89 22.24
N TRP A 77 -5.85 1.67 22.76
CA TRP A 77 -5.35 1.44 24.10
C TRP A 77 -3.88 1.89 24.24
N LEU A 78 -3.02 1.53 23.27
CA LEU A 78 -1.61 1.95 23.25
C LEU A 78 -1.48 3.47 23.10
N VAL A 79 -2.25 4.11 22.21
CA VAL A 79 -2.26 5.57 22.05
C VAL A 79 -2.56 6.27 23.38
N ARG A 80 -3.55 5.76 24.15
CA ARG A 80 -3.92 6.34 25.46
C ARG A 80 -2.87 6.08 26.56
N LYS A 81 -2.08 5.00 26.43
CA LYS A 81 -1.04 4.62 27.42
C LYS A 81 0.35 5.16 27.08
N THR A 82 0.53 5.70 25.88
CA THR A 82 1.79 6.31 25.48
C THR A 82 1.94 7.69 26.14
N PRO A 83 3.13 8.03 26.68
CA PRO A 83 3.33 9.29 27.40
C PRO A 83 3.09 10.52 26.52
N THR A 84 2.55 11.57 27.13
CA THR A 84 2.26 12.87 26.50
C THR A 84 3.52 13.67 26.11
N SER A 85 4.71 13.18 26.44
CA SER A 85 6.01 13.79 26.06
C SER A 85 6.35 13.64 24.58
N LEU A 86 5.57 12.85 23.82
CA LEU A 86 5.63 12.85 22.37
C LEU A 86 5.01 14.16 21.86
N PRO A 87 5.64 14.84 20.87
CA PRO A 87 5.15 16.13 20.39
C PRO A 87 3.67 16.03 20.09
N GLN A 88 2.90 16.87 20.79
CA GLN A 88 1.46 16.97 20.54
C GLN A 88 1.33 17.34 19.07
N ILE A 89 0.71 16.45 18.32
CA ILE A 89 0.28 16.75 16.97
C ILE A 89 -0.67 17.92 17.11
N GLU A 90 -0.32 19.02 16.48
CA GLU A 90 -1.26 20.12 16.27
C GLU A 90 -2.57 19.48 15.80
N LYS A 91 -3.60 19.58 16.63
CA LYS A 91 -4.91 18.98 16.38
C LYS A 91 -5.58 19.76 15.27
N ASP A 92 -5.08 19.61 14.07
CA ASP A 92 -5.82 20.05 12.91
C ASP A 92 -7.10 19.21 12.84
N ALA A 93 -8.25 19.85 12.83
CA ALA A 93 -9.56 19.18 12.79
C ALA A 93 -9.67 18.18 11.63
N SER A 94 -8.88 18.37 10.56
CA SER A 94 -8.80 17.47 9.42
C SER A 94 -8.13 16.12 9.74
N ALA A 95 -7.11 16.07 10.63
CA ALA A 95 -6.45 14.83 11.03
C ALA A 95 -7.41 13.89 11.78
N GLY A 96 -8.28 14.48 12.64
CA GLY A 96 -9.31 13.70 13.33
C GLY A 96 -10.34 13.07 12.38
N LEU A 97 -10.65 13.74 11.27
CA LEU A 97 -11.57 13.23 10.24
C LEU A 97 -10.95 12.07 9.46
N GLU A 98 -9.68 12.18 9.06
CA GLU A 98 -8.95 11.11 8.37
C GLU A 98 -8.94 9.82 9.19
N SER A 99 -8.59 9.91 10.45
CA SER A 99 -8.54 8.75 11.34
C SER A 99 -9.92 8.08 11.48
N LYS A 100 -11.00 8.86 11.59
CA LYS A 100 -12.38 8.33 11.64
C LYS A 100 -12.79 7.67 10.33
N LEU A 101 -12.48 8.28 9.18
CA LEU A 101 -12.82 7.71 7.87
C LEU A 101 -12.08 6.38 7.64
N PHE A 102 -10.79 6.31 7.92
CA PHE A 102 -10.03 5.07 7.78
C PHE A 102 -10.43 4.00 8.80
N LEU A 103 -10.84 4.39 10.02
CA LEU A 103 -11.42 3.46 10.99
C LEU A 103 -12.71 2.84 10.45
N ILE A 104 -13.64 3.65 9.95
CA ILE A 104 -14.88 3.17 9.37
C ILE A 104 -14.61 2.27 8.17
N LEU A 105 -13.70 2.66 7.27
CA LEU A 105 -13.30 1.85 6.11
C LEU A 105 -12.72 0.50 6.53
N SER A 106 -11.82 0.48 7.52
CA SER A 106 -11.22 -0.77 8.01
C SER A 106 -12.27 -1.70 8.60
N LEU A 107 -13.21 -1.17 9.40
CA LEU A 107 -14.28 -1.97 9.98
C LEU A 107 -15.28 -2.45 8.94
N THR A 108 -15.70 -1.60 8.02
CA THR A 108 -16.66 -1.98 6.97
C THR A 108 -16.07 -2.99 6.01
N GLN A 109 -14.79 -2.84 5.62
CA GLN A 109 -14.10 -3.82 4.78
C GLN A 109 -13.91 -5.16 5.48
N ALA A 110 -13.52 -5.16 6.77
CA ALA A 110 -13.41 -6.38 7.56
C ALA A 110 -14.76 -7.06 7.75
N LEU A 111 -15.84 -6.28 7.92
CA LEU A 111 -17.21 -6.79 8.02
C LEU A 111 -17.66 -7.43 6.70
N ALA A 112 -17.36 -6.80 5.55
CA ALA A 112 -17.65 -7.38 4.24
C ALA A 112 -16.97 -8.75 4.07
N LEU A 113 -15.68 -8.85 4.43
CA LEU A 113 -14.97 -10.12 4.42
C LEU A 113 -15.56 -11.16 5.37
N SER A 114 -16.02 -10.73 6.55
CA SER A 114 -16.64 -11.67 7.52
C SER A 114 -18.00 -12.18 7.08
N ILE A 115 -18.77 -11.40 6.33
CA ILE A 115 -20.11 -11.78 5.86
C ILE A 115 -20.03 -12.60 4.57
N TRP A 116 -19.28 -12.11 3.59
CA TRP A 116 -19.29 -12.63 2.22
C TRP A 116 -18.04 -13.47 1.88
N GLY A 117 -17.01 -13.40 2.71
CA GLY A 117 -15.72 -14.01 2.41
C GLY A 117 -14.91 -13.27 1.35
N PHE A 118 -13.86 -13.96 0.88
CA PHE A 118 -13.14 -13.51 -0.29
C PHE A 118 -13.94 -13.81 -1.56
N HIS A 119 -14.14 -12.79 -2.37
CA HIS A 119 -14.76 -12.96 -3.68
C HIS A 119 -13.76 -13.50 -4.69
N PRO A 120 -14.10 -14.54 -5.47
CA PRO A 120 -13.21 -15.10 -6.48
C PRO A 120 -12.62 -14.00 -7.38
N GLN A 121 -11.30 -14.05 -7.59
CA GLN A 121 -10.53 -13.09 -8.39
C GLN A 121 -10.43 -11.65 -7.82
N LEU A 122 -11.03 -11.37 -6.67
CA LEU A 122 -10.95 -10.09 -5.96
C LEU A 122 -10.18 -10.18 -4.64
N GLU A 123 -9.72 -11.36 -4.24
CA GLU A 123 -9.11 -11.64 -2.93
C GLU A 123 -7.96 -10.68 -2.62
N ILE A 124 -7.05 -10.51 -3.59
CA ILE A 124 -5.88 -9.62 -3.45
C ILE A 124 -6.32 -8.17 -3.24
N PHE A 125 -7.31 -7.71 -4.01
CA PHE A 125 -7.80 -6.33 -3.89
C PHE A 125 -8.53 -6.09 -2.58
N GLN A 126 -9.30 -7.09 -2.08
CA GLN A 126 -9.96 -7.01 -0.77
C GLN A 126 -8.94 -6.98 0.36
N ALA A 127 -7.93 -7.87 0.33
CA ALA A 127 -6.86 -7.90 1.31
C ALA A 127 -6.05 -6.58 1.30
N LEU A 128 -5.68 -6.07 0.11
CA LEU A 128 -4.97 -4.81 -0.04
C LEU A 128 -5.80 -3.63 0.49
N THR A 129 -7.08 -3.56 0.17
CA THR A 129 -7.95 -2.46 0.63
C THR A 129 -8.08 -2.46 2.14
N LEU A 130 -8.24 -3.63 2.77
CA LEU A 130 -8.26 -3.75 4.23
C LEU A 130 -6.93 -3.30 4.83
N HIS A 131 -5.81 -3.79 4.28
CA HIS A 131 -4.48 -3.45 4.78
C HIS A 131 -4.14 -1.97 4.59
N ILE A 132 -4.47 -1.38 3.44
CA ILE A 132 -4.32 0.06 3.18
C ILE A 132 -5.15 0.86 4.19
N SER A 133 -6.43 0.53 4.35
CA SER A 133 -7.33 1.26 5.27
C SER A 133 -6.81 1.20 6.70
N PHE A 134 -6.37 0.04 7.18
CA PHE A 134 -5.85 -0.14 8.53
C PHE A 134 -4.50 0.58 8.73
N SER A 135 -3.58 0.50 7.78
CA SER A 135 -2.28 1.16 7.88
C SER A 135 -2.42 2.69 7.88
N PHE A 136 -3.29 3.23 7.02
CA PHE A 136 -3.58 4.66 7.02
C PHE A 136 -4.40 5.11 8.23
N TYR A 137 -5.22 4.23 8.83
CA TYR A 137 -5.83 4.48 10.13
C TYR A 137 -4.75 4.69 11.20
N ILE A 138 -3.75 3.80 11.28
CA ILE A 138 -2.64 3.93 12.23
C ILE A 138 -1.88 5.25 11.98
N LEU A 139 -1.47 5.53 10.74
CA LEU A 139 -0.72 6.75 10.42
C LEU A 139 -1.49 8.02 10.75
N SER A 140 -2.77 8.07 10.41
CA SER A 140 -3.62 9.23 10.70
C SER A 140 -3.85 9.40 12.20
N ARG A 141 -4.04 8.28 12.93
CA ARG A 141 -4.29 8.28 14.37
C ARG A 141 -3.07 8.67 15.20
N THR A 142 -1.88 8.31 14.73
CA THR A 142 -0.60 8.60 15.39
C THR A 142 0.09 9.86 14.85
N GLY A 143 -0.51 10.54 13.86
CA GLY A 143 -0.03 11.82 13.33
C GLY A 143 1.13 11.74 12.34
N TRP A 144 1.35 10.59 11.73
CA TRP A 144 2.38 10.40 10.72
C TRP A 144 2.04 10.94 9.34
N LEU A 145 0.76 11.27 9.07
CA LEU A 145 0.39 11.84 7.79
C LEU A 145 1.02 13.21 7.59
N ASN A 146 1.65 13.41 6.44
CA ASN A 146 2.15 14.71 6.05
C ASN A 146 1.00 15.73 6.01
N GLN A 147 1.18 16.88 6.67
CA GLN A 147 0.16 17.90 6.84
C GLN A 147 -1.13 17.43 7.56
N GLY A 148 -1.07 16.30 8.31
CA GLY A 148 -2.21 15.75 9.03
C GLY A 148 -3.35 15.20 8.16
N ARG A 149 -3.17 15.13 6.84
CA ARG A 149 -4.20 14.71 5.88
C ARG A 149 -3.60 14.06 4.64
N LEU A 150 -4.41 13.30 3.90
CA LEU A 150 -4.05 12.81 2.58
C LEU A 150 -3.82 13.96 1.59
N GLY A 151 -2.77 13.86 0.81
CA GLY A 151 -2.41 14.87 -0.18
C GLY A 151 -1.43 14.33 -1.21
N ILE A 152 -0.67 15.25 -1.82
CA ILE A 152 0.35 14.90 -2.82
C ILE A 152 1.46 14.00 -2.26
N MET A 153 1.65 14.01 -0.93
CA MET A 153 2.65 13.19 -0.24
C MET A 153 2.15 11.76 0.07
N VAL A 154 0.97 11.37 -0.40
CA VAL A 154 0.41 10.03 -0.14
C VAL A 154 1.34 8.89 -0.56
N TRP A 155 2.12 9.07 -1.63
CA TRP A 155 3.13 8.09 -2.05
C TRP A 155 4.22 7.89 -0.98
N TYR A 156 4.66 8.98 -0.32
CA TYR A 156 5.63 8.93 0.77
C TYR A 156 4.98 8.34 2.04
N ASP A 157 3.76 8.77 2.37
CA ASP A 157 3.01 8.23 3.50
C ASP A 157 2.78 6.71 3.31
N SER A 158 2.53 6.25 2.07
CA SER A 158 2.43 4.82 1.74
C SER A 158 3.75 4.08 1.97
N ILE A 159 4.89 4.63 1.54
CA ILE A 159 6.21 4.04 1.80
C ILE A 159 6.46 3.96 3.32
N GLN A 160 6.10 4.98 4.08
CA GLN A 160 6.20 4.97 5.54
C GLN A 160 5.32 3.87 6.15
N ALA A 161 4.06 3.76 5.70
CA ALA A 161 3.09 2.81 6.22
C ALA A 161 3.48 1.35 5.97
N PHE A 162 3.90 1.04 4.75
CA PHE A 162 4.06 -0.34 4.30
C PHE A 162 5.50 -0.86 4.41
N LEU A 163 6.49 0.03 4.35
CA LEU A 163 7.90 -0.37 4.31
C LEU A 163 8.68 0.16 5.51
N ILE A 164 8.75 1.49 5.70
CA ILE A 164 9.72 2.04 6.64
C ILE A 164 9.34 1.70 8.08
N LEU A 165 8.12 2.02 8.53
CA LEU A 165 7.71 1.81 9.92
C LEU A 165 7.70 0.33 10.32
N PRO A 166 7.11 -0.60 9.52
CA PRO A 166 7.12 -2.00 9.88
C PRO A 166 8.52 -2.61 9.88
N PHE A 167 9.33 -2.35 8.85
CA PHE A 167 10.63 -3.01 8.71
C PHE A 167 11.75 -2.36 9.54
N LYS A 168 11.72 -1.04 9.76
CA LYS A 168 12.70 -0.36 10.63
C LYS A 168 12.72 -0.93 12.05
N ASN A 169 11.58 -1.35 12.56
CA ASN A 169 11.40 -1.85 13.92
C ASN A 169 10.87 -3.28 13.96
N PHE A 170 11.08 -4.07 12.91
CA PHE A 170 10.45 -5.38 12.72
C PHE A 170 10.52 -6.28 13.96
N PHE A 171 11.64 -6.27 14.67
CA PHE A 171 11.83 -7.07 15.89
C PHE A 171 11.40 -6.38 17.18
N ALA A 172 10.75 -5.23 17.12
CA ALA A 172 10.32 -4.53 18.34
C ALA A 172 9.42 -5.40 19.22
N GLY A 173 8.56 -6.23 18.63
CA GLY A 173 7.69 -7.15 19.36
C GLY A 173 8.45 -8.19 20.20
N LEU A 174 9.66 -8.58 19.79
CA LEU A 174 10.54 -9.46 20.57
C LEU A 174 11.44 -8.68 21.52
N GLN A 175 11.99 -7.55 21.05
CA GLN A 175 12.90 -6.70 21.83
C GLN A 175 12.24 -6.14 23.10
N VAL A 176 10.92 -5.94 23.10
CA VAL A 176 10.20 -5.46 24.28
C VAL A 176 10.28 -6.41 25.47
N PHE A 177 10.42 -7.72 25.22
CA PHE A 177 10.59 -8.72 26.28
C PHE A 177 12.03 -8.77 26.82
N ALA A 178 13.02 -8.53 25.96
CA ALA A 178 14.43 -8.56 26.32
C ALA A 178 14.89 -7.35 27.17
N ARG A 179 14.06 -6.31 27.32
CA ARG A 179 14.42 -5.11 28.08
C ARG A 179 13.97 -5.17 29.53
N THR A 180 14.90 -4.94 30.41
CA THR A 180 14.65 -4.48 31.76
C THR A 180 14.42 -2.97 31.74
N GLY A 181 13.34 -2.49 32.38
CA GLY A 181 13.00 -1.05 32.39
C GLY A 181 14.11 -0.21 33.03
N LYS A 182 14.16 1.09 32.68
CA LYS A 182 15.04 2.05 33.37
C LYS A 182 14.75 2.07 34.86
N THR A 183 15.65 1.50 35.65
CA THR A 183 15.86 1.90 37.03
C THR A 183 16.88 3.02 36.99
N SER A 184 16.68 4.08 37.77
CA SER A 184 17.64 5.18 37.96
C SER A 184 18.98 4.68 38.52
N ASP A 185 19.03 3.45 39.00
CA ASP A 185 20.16 2.81 39.68
C ASP A 185 20.64 1.54 38.94
N ALA A 186 20.67 1.57 37.60
CA ALA A 186 21.15 0.44 36.81
C ALA A 186 22.63 0.16 37.09
N THR A 187 22.91 -1.02 37.61
CA THR A 187 24.28 -1.49 37.84
C THR A 187 24.95 -1.87 36.51
N PRO A 188 26.29 -1.89 36.43
CA PRO A 188 27.00 -2.35 35.22
C PRO A 188 26.59 -3.76 34.75
N GLU A 189 26.19 -4.64 35.68
CA GLU A 189 25.68 -5.99 35.41
C GLU A 189 24.31 -5.97 34.69
N ASP A 190 23.42 -5.01 35.02
CA ASP A 190 22.12 -4.85 34.38
C ASP A 190 22.28 -4.39 32.92
N VAL A 191 23.29 -3.59 32.64
CA VAL A 191 23.62 -3.14 31.28
C VAL A 191 24.14 -4.30 30.43
N ASP A 192 25.00 -5.15 31.02
CA ASP A 192 25.56 -6.30 30.28
C ASP A 192 24.51 -7.40 30.05
N SER A 193 23.66 -7.68 31.04
CA SER A 193 22.52 -8.60 30.86
C SER A 193 21.52 -8.11 29.79
N SER A 194 21.26 -6.81 29.70
CA SER A 194 20.42 -6.21 28.69
C SER A 194 21.05 -6.30 27.30
N LYS A 195 22.37 -6.14 27.16
CA LYS A 195 23.10 -6.33 25.90
C LYS A 195 23.03 -7.78 25.42
N LYS A 196 23.26 -8.75 26.31
CA LYS A 196 23.14 -10.19 26.01
C LYS A 196 21.72 -10.57 25.59
N ALA A 197 20.69 -10.05 26.27
CA ALA A 197 19.29 -10.28 25.90
C ALA A 197 18.94 -9.70 24.53
N ILE A 198 19.43 -8.51 24.17
CA ILE A 198 19.25 -7.93 22.84
C ILE A 198 19.97 -8.77 21.79
N GLN A 199 21.20 -9.21 22.06
CA GLN A 199 21.98 -10.04 21.15
C GLN A 199 21.31 -11.40 20.90
N SER A 200 20.83 -12.07 21.97
CA SER A 200 20.08 -13.34 21.83
C SER A 200 18.80 -13.17 21.02
N THR A 201 18.06 -12.06 21.19
CA THR A 201 16.88 -11.73 20.41
C THR A 201 17.23 -11.49 18.94
N MET A 202 18.35 -10.83 18.64
CA MET A 202 18.83 -10.61 17.29
C MET A 202 19.22 -11.94 16.61
N ILE A 203 19.88 -12.86 17.35
CA ILE A 203 20.22 -14.18 16.85
C ILE A 203 18.95 -14.99 16.56
N ALA A 204 18.02 -15.04 17.51
CA ALA A 204 16.75 -15.76 17.35
C ALA A 204 15.94 -15.22 16.15
N SER A 205 15.90 -13.90 15.97
CA SER A 205 15.23 -13.28 14.84
C SER A 205 15.92 -13.55 13.50
N SER A 206 17.26 -13.59 13.49
CA SER A 206 18.02 -13.93 12.28
C SER A 206 17.80 -15.39 11.87
N LEU A 207 17.76 -16.30 12.84
CA LEU A 207 17.44 -17.73 12.61
C LEU A 207 16.02 -17.89 12.06
N LEU A 208 15.06 -17.12 12.56
CA LEU A 208 13.69 -17.16 12.09
C LEU A 208 13.57 -16.68 10.63
N ILE A 209 14.20 -15.54 10.29
CA ILE A 209 14.25 -15.09 8.90
C ILE A 209 14.93 -16.11 8.00
N ALA A 210 16.07 -16.64 8.44
CA ALA A 210 16.78 -17.67 7.68
C ALA A 210 15.91 -18.91 7.46
N GLY A 211 15.19 -19.37 8.48
CA GLY A 211 14.22 -20.46 8.36
C GLY A 211 13.11 -20.19 7.35
N MET A 212 12.54 -18.97 7.37
CA MET A 212 11.53 -18.55 6.40
C MET A 212 12.06 -18.49 4.97
N LEU A 213 13.25 -17.93 4.79
CA LEU A 213 13.89 -17.87 3.46
C LEU A 213 14.24 -19.26 2.95
N VAL A 214 14.76 -20.14 3.79
CA VAL A 214 15.04 -21.52 3.45
C VAL A 214 13.75 -22.24 3.06
N PHE A 215 12.69 -22.11 3.85
CA PHE A 215 11.39 -22.71 3.53
C PHE A 215 10.84 -22.20 2.20
N PHE A 216 10.91 -20.87 1.95
CA PHE A 216 10.48 -20.29 0.68
C PHE A 216 11.29 -20.83 -0.50
N VAL A 217 12.62 -20.85 -0.39
CA VAL A 217 13.51 -21.35 -1.44
C VAL A 217 13.26 -22.84 -1.68
N TRP A 218 13.09 -23.63 -0.64
CA TRP A 218 12.74 -25.05 -0.74
C TRP A 218 11.42 -25.26 -1.46
N SER A 219 10.39 -24.49 -1.11
CA SER A 219 9.09 -24.53 -1.79
C SER A 219 9.20 -24.22 -3.29
N GLN A 220 10.09 -23.29 -3.68
CA GLN A 220 10.31 -23.01 -5.11
C GLN A 220 11.13 -24.10 -5.79
N LEU A 221 12.18 -24.62 -5.14
CA LEU A 221 13.03 -25.65 -5.71
C LEU A 221 12.32 -27.02 -5.87
N SER A 222 11.40 -27.34 -4.96
CA SER A 222 10.57 -28.57 -5.07
C SER A 222 9.66 -28.55 -6.29
N GLN A 223 9.28 -27.37 -6.81
CA GLN A 223 8.51 -27.25 -8.06
C GLN A 223 9.37 -27.45 -9.32
N VAL A 224 10.69 -27.35 -9.20
CA VAL A 224 11.63 -27.48 -10.34
C VAL A 224 12.21 -28.88 -10.46
N SER A 225 12.32 -29.65 -9.35
CA SER A 225 12.94 -30.96 -9.32
C SER A 225 12.15 -31.94 -8.48
N ASP A 226 11.66 -33.03 -9.11
CA ASP A 226 10.92 -34.11 -8.42
C ASP A 226 11.77 -34.78 -7.34
N ARG A 227 13.08 -34.94 -7.56
CA ARG A 227 13.99 -35.50 -6.55
C ARG A 227 14.13 -34.60 -5.34
N PHE A 228 14.14 -33.31 -5.56
CA PHE A 228 14.18 -32.33 -4.46
C PHE A 228 12.83 -32.25 -3.72
N ALA A 229 11.73 -32.44 -4.43
CA ALA A 229 10.40 -32.52 -3.84
C ALA A 229 10.27 -33.75 -2.92
N LEU A 230 10.79 -34.93 -3.34
CA LEU A 230 10.83 -36.13 -2.50
C LEU A 230 11.69 -35.93 -1.25
N PHE A 231 12.88 -35.35 -1.40
CA PHE A 231 13.74 -35.05 -0.23
C PHE A 231 13.04 -34.07 0.74
N PHE A 232 12.28 -33.11 0.21
CA PHE A 232 11.51 -32.17 1.04
C PHE A 232 10.37 -32.89 1.77
N SER A 233 9.61 -33.76 1.10
CA SER A 233 8.53 -34.54 1.74
C SER A 233 9.08 -35.48 2.83
N ASP A 234 10.15 -36.17 2.58
CA ASP A 234 10.77 -37.08 3.56
C ASP A 234 11.26 -36.31 4.81
N THR A 235 11.80 -35.10 4.62
CA THR A 235 12.22 -34.24 5.73
C THR A 235 11.02 -33.66 6.49
N ALA A 236 9.95 -33.29 5.79
CA ALA A 236 8.70 -32.84 6.38
C ALA A 236 8.03 -33.97 7.18
N ASP A 237 8.01 -35.18 6.64
CA ASP A 237 7.46 -36.36 7.31
C ASP A 237 8.23 -36.72 8.59
N ALA A 238 9.56 -36.60 8.57
CA ALA A 238 10.39 -36.80 9.76
C ALA A 238 10.11 -35.76 10.85
N LEU A 239 9.92 -34.50 10.46
CA LEU A 239 9.50 -33.40 11.37
C LEU A 239 8.08 -33.69 11.90
N HIS A 240 7.18 -34.13 11.05
CA HIS A 240 5.82 -34.49 11.39
C HIS A 240 5.76 -35.57 12.45
N LEU A 241 6.50 -36.68 12.24
CA LEU A 241 6.64 -37.74 13.23
C LEU A 241 7.16 -37.23 14.58
N PHE A 242 8.11 -36.30 14.59
CA PHE A 242 8.61 -35.68 15.81
C PHE A 242 7.54 -34.87 16.53
N PHE A 243 6.74 -34.10 15.80
CA PHE A 243 5.64 -33.30 16.39
C PHE A 243 4.47 -34.18 16.82
N ASP A 244 4.12 -35.21 16.08
CA ASP A 244 3.05 -36.16 16.44
C ASP A 244 3.38 -36.92 17.73
N LEU A 245 4.66 -37.21 17.97
CA LEU A 245 5.12 -37.85 19.20
C LEU A 245 4.88 -36.98 20.44
N ILE A 246 4.88 -35.65 20.27
CA ILE A 246 4.67 -34.66 21.34
C ILE A 246 3.20 -34.28 21.48
N PHE A 247 2.41 -34.26 20.38
CA PHE A 247 1.07 -33.68 20.31
C PHE A 247 0.02 -34.60 19.64
N SER A 248 0.00 -35.84 19.97
CA SER A 248 -0.74 -36.94 19.31
C SER A 248 -2.26 -36.81 19.10
N ASN A 249 -2.89 -35.67 19.47
CA ASN A 249 -4.35 -35.48 19.37
C ASN A 249 -4.79 -34.14 18.74
N LEU A 250 -3.87 -33.37 18.15
CA LEU A 250 -4.18 -32.09 17.52
C LEU A 250 -3.74 -32.15 16.05
N ASP A 251 -4.46 -31.43 15.18
CA ASP A 251 -4.03 -31.20 13.79
C ASP A 251 -2.78 -30.30 13.79
N THR A 252 -1.65 -30.94 14.19
CA THR A 252 -0.40 -30.29 14.59
C THR A 252 0.21 -29.50 13.45
N ASP A 253 0.07 -29.97 12.21
CA ASP A 253 0.66 -29.34 11.04
C ASP A 253 0.01 -27.99 10.73
N ALA A 254 -1.31 -27.97 10.74
CA ALA A 254 -2.05 -26.73 10.51
C ALA A 254 -1.79 -25.72 11.65
N ILE A 255 -1.71 -26.18 12.91
CA ILE A 255 -1.43 -25.31 14.06
C ILE A 255 0.01 -24.79 13.98
N ALA A 256 0.99 -25.65 13.70
CA ALA A 256 2.40 -25.27 13.58
C ALA A 256 2.61 -24.26 12.44
N LEU A 257 2.03 -24.51 11.27
CA LEU A 257 2.07 -23.60 10.14
C LEU A 257 1.45 -22.23 10.50
N ARG A 258 0.30 -22.22 11.16
CA ARG A 258 -0.40 -20.99 11.56
C ARG A 258 0.40 -20.21 12.61
N LEU A 259 1.01 -20.88 13.58
CA LEU A 259 1.91 -20.24 14.55
C LEU A 259 3.14 -19.65 13.86
N PHE A 260 3.71 -20.38 12.90
CA PHE A 260 4.83 -19.89 12.12
C PHE A 260 4.47 -18.65 11.27
N LEU A 261 3.31 -18.66 10.58
CA LEU A 261 2.83 -17.52 9.81
C LEU A 261 2.40 -16.34 10.70
N ALA A 262 1.85 -16.62 11.89
CA ALA A 262 1.43 -15.58 12.83
C ALA A 262 2.59 -14.72 13.32
N LEU A 263 3.80 -15.29 13.41
CA LEU A 263 4.95 -14.57 13.94
C LEU A 263 5.36 -13.39 13.05
N PRO A 264 5.64 -13.56 11.74
CA PRO A 264 5.99 -12.42 10.88
C PRO A 264 4.84 -11.43 10.73
N ILE A 265 3.60 -11.89 10.67
CA ILE A 265 2.42 -11.03 10.60
C ILE A 265 2.32 -10.19 11.87
N GLY A 266 2.46 -10.83 13.04
CA GLY A 266 2.43 -10.16 14.34
C GLY A 266 3.57 -9.15 14.51
N LEU A 267 4.78 -9.52 14.13
CA LEU A 267 5.95 -8.63 14.17
C LEU A 267 5.76 -7.42 13.25
N TYR A 268 5.26 -7.63 12.03
CA TYR A 268 4.97 -6.57 11.08
C TYR A 268 3.93 -5.57 11.62
N LEU A 269 2.77 -6.07 12.07
CA LEU A 269 1.70 -5.23 12.60
C LEU A 269 2.11 -4.52 13.90
N TYR A 270 2.83 -5.21 14.79
CA TYR A 270 3.35 -4.61 16.00
C TYR A 270 4.32 -3.48 15.70
N SER A 271 5.23 -3.70 14.77
CA SER A 271 6.21 -2.71 14.35
C SER A 271 5.58 -1.49 13.69
N LEU A 272 4.52 -1.69 12.92
CA LEU A 272 3.74 -0.59 12.35
C LEU A 272 3.10 0.26 13.46
N ILE A 273 2.42 -0.36 14.43
CA ILE A 273 1.73 0.35 15.52
C ILE A 273 2.76 1.04 16.43
N VAL A 274 3.72 0.28 16.95
CA VAL A 274 4.70 0.79 17.93
C VAL A 274 5.70 1.73 17.27
N GLY A 275 6.13 1.43 16.05
CA GLY A 275 6.99 2.32 15.27
C GLY A 275 6.34 3.67 15.00
N SER A 276 5.04 3.71 14.71
CA SER A 276 4.31 4.95 14.53
C SER A 276 4.13 5.74 15.84
N LEU A 277 4.04 5.06 16.99
CA LEU A 277 3.89 5.71 18.29
C LEU A 277 5.23 6.26 18.84
N LEU A 278 6.31 5.52 18.69
CA LEU A 278 7.58 5.83 19.35
C LEU A 278 8.61 6.54 18.48
N ASN A 279 8.54 6.40 17.14
CA ASN A 279 9.49 7.02 16.20
C ASN A 279 9.06 8.40 15.67
N GLN A 280 8.09 9.06 16.26
CA GLN A 280 7.55 10.34 15.74
C GLN A 280 8.61 11.45 15.54
N LYS A 281 9.72 11.39 16.27
CA LYS A 281 10.81 12.37 16.15
C LYS A 281 11.63 12.26 14.87
N ASP A 282 11.47 11.18 14.11
CA ASP A 282 12.28 10.87 12.93
C ASP A 282 11.60 11.25 11.59
N ILE A 283 10.56 12.07 11.58
CA ILE A 283 9.93 12.51 10.32
C ILE A 283 10.91 13.42 9.59
N LYS A 284 11.68 12.83 8.66
CA LYS A 284 12.74 13.53 7.92
C LYS A 284 12.25 14.26 6.68
N VAL A 285 11.11 13.88 6.12
CA VAL A 285 10.59 14.43 4.86
C VAL A 285 9.24 15.10 5.09
N THR A 286 9.28 16.41 5.24
CA THR A 286 8.08 17.25 5.28
C THR A 286 7.70 17.69 3.86
N TYR A 287 6.46 18.13 3.65
CA TYR A 287 6.02 18.72 2.39
C TYR A 287 6.92 19.87 1.94
N GLN A 288 7.37 20.72 2.87
CA GLN A 288 8.26 21.84 2.57
C GLN A 288 9.65 21.35 2.13
N SER A 289 10.22 20.34 2.82
CA SER A 289 11.47 19.72 2.41
C SER A 289 11.36 19.09 1.01
N PHE A 290 10.24 18.45 0.71
CA PHE A 290 9.97 17.91 -0.64
C PHE A 290 9.90 19.04 -1.68
N GLN A 291 9.17 20.12 -1.43
CA GLN A 291 9.11 21.28 -2.33
C GLN A 291 10.49 21.88 -2.59
N ASN A 292 11.33 22.04 -1.56
CA ASN A 292 12.69 22.54 -1.71
C ASN A 292 13.55 21.62 -2.57
N LYS A 293 13.38 20.30 -2.46
CA LYS A 293 14.12 19.31 -3.26
C LYS A 293 13.69 19.27 -4.72
N ILE A 294 12.43 19.51 -5.03
CA ILE A 294 11.94 19.53 -6.42
C ILE A 294 12.16 20.89 -7.11
N GLN A 295 12.39 21.97 -6.35
CA GLN A 295 12.59 23.29 -6.91
C GLN A 295 13.71 23.37 -7.98
N PRO A 296 14.89 22.76 -7.80
CA PRO A 296 15.93 22.72 -8.82
C PRO A 296 15.52 21.95 -10.09
N LEU A 297 14.57 21.02 -9.99
CA LEU A 297 14.09 20.22 -11.12
C LEU A 297 13.09 20.98 -12.00
N ARG A 298 12.56 22.12 -11.51
CA ARG A 298 11.56 22.93 -12.22
C ARG A 298 12.19 23.75 -13.33
N MET A 299 12.56 23.07 -14.42
CA MET A 299 13.25 23.68 -15.55
C MET A 299 12.32 23.93 -16.75
N PHE A 300 11.16 23.28 -16.85
CA PHE A 300 10.30 23.35 -18.03
C PHE A 300 9.52 24.65 -18.08
N PRO A 301 9.78 25.51 -19.08
CA PRO A 301 8.99 26.71 -19.34
C PRO A 301 7.62 26.36 -19.90
N ALA A 302 6.70 27.33 -19.89
CA ALA A 302 5.30 27.13 -20.29
C ALA A 302 5.15 26.62 -21.74
N PHE A 303 6.04 27.00 -22.68
CA PHE A 303 5.94 26.54 -24.05
C PHE A 303 6.13 25.02 -24.20
N THR A 304 6.91 24.38 -23.33
CA THR A 304 7.06 22.91 -23.30
C THR A 304 5.71 22.23 -23.03
N ALA A 305 4.90 22.81 -22.13
CA ALA A 305 3.55 22.33 -21.88
C ALA A 305 2.65 22.44 -23.12
N TYR A 306 2.72 23.55 -23.85
CA TYR A 306 1.93 23.70 -25.10
C TYR A 306 2.34 22.68 -26.17
N ILE A 307 3.63 22.37 -26.32
CA ILE A 307 4.10 21.38 -27.29
C ILE A 307 3.61 20.00 -26.89
N ILE A 308 3.89 19.55 -25.69
CA ILE A 308 3.56 18.18 -25.25
C ILE A 308 2.05 17.98 -25.15
N ILE A 309 1.34 18.85 -24.48
CA ILE A 309 -0.11 18.75 -24.32
C ILE A 309 -0.81 18.95 -25.67
N GLY A 310 -0.36 19.92 -26.47
CA GLY A 310 -0.91 20.20 -27.79
C GLY A 310 -0.78 19.03 -28.75
N SER A 311 0.38 18.34 -28.79
CA SER A 311 0.57 17.15 -29.62
C SER A 311 -0.34 15.99 -29.18
N LEU A 312 -0.50 15.76 -27.87
CA LEU A 312 -1.43 14.76 -27.36
C LEU A 312 -2.88 15.09 -27.70
N CYS A 313 -3.30 16.34 -27.51
CA CYS A 313 -4.65 16.77 -27.86
C CYS A 313 -4.93 16.66 -29.35
N LEU A 314 -3.96 16.98 -30.21
CA LEU A 314 -4.09 16.78 -31.67
C LEU A 314 -4.25 15.31 -32.00
N THR A 315 -3.44 14.43 -31.44
CA THR A 315 -3.55 12.99 -31.65
C THR A 315 -4.92 12.46 -31.21
N TYR A 316 -5.44 12.90 -30.06
CA TYR A 316 -6.76 12.49 -29.60
C TYR A 316 -7.88 13.06 -30.47
N ALA A 317 -7.76 14.29 -30.95
CA ALA A 317 -8.72 14.88 -31.88
C ALA A 317 -8.77 14.09 -33.17
N LEU A 318 -7.62 13.71 -33.74
CA LEU A 318 -7.54 12.85 -34.94
C LEU A 318 -8.18 11.47 -34.67
N PHE A 319 -7.89 10.85 -33.52
CA PHE A 319 -8.51 9.57 -33.14
C PHE A 319 -10.05 9.65 -33.12
N PHE A 320 -10.61 10.70 -32.48
CA PHE A 320 -12.06 10.87 -32.44
C PHE A 320 -12.66 11.22 -33.78
N LEU A 321 -11.98 11.99 -34.65
CA LEU A 321 -12.42 12.30 -35.99
C LEU A 321 -12.52 11.04 -36.89
N VAL A 322 -11.49 10.18 -36.83
CA VAL A 322 -11.50 8.91 -37.55
C VAL A 322 -12.62 8.01 -37.03
N GLY A 323 -12.75 7.89 -35.68
CA GLY A 323 -13.80 7.07 -35.08
C GLY A 323 -15.22 7.55 -35.39
N LEU A 324 -15.44 8.87 -35.55
CA LEU A 324 -16.72 9.41 -36.00
C LEU A 324 -16.99 9.08 -37.45
N GLY A 325 -15.96 9.04 -38.32
CA GLY A 325 -16.06 8.58 -39.69
C GLY A 325 -16.54 7.12 -39.79
N GLU A 326 -15.86 6.22 -39.04
CA GLU A 326 -16.25 4.81 -38.95
C GLU A 326 -17.69 4.63 -38.43
N LEU A 327 -18.08 5.40 -37.42
CA LEU A 327 -19.44 5.35 -36.87
C LEU A 327 -20.48 5.82 -37.88
N SER A 328 -20.20 6.86 -38.66
CA SER A 328 -21.09 7.37 -39.69
C SER A 328 -21.28 6.35 -40.82
N GLU A 329 -20.23 5.63 -41.21
CA GLU A 329 -20.28 4.56 -42.19
C GLU A 329 -21.13 3.37 -41.68
N LEU A 330 -20.95 2.96 -40.44
CA LEU A 330 -21.75 1.89 -39.82
C LEU A 330 -23.24 2.25 -39.74
N LEU A 331 -23.57 3.48 -39.39
CA LEU A 331 -24.95 3.96 -39.35
C LEU A 331 -25.60 4.06 -40.74
N SER A 332 -24.82 4.46 -41.75
CA SER A 332 -25.30 4.55 -43.11
C SER A 332 -25.44 3.19 -43.79
N ALA A 333 -24.61 2.21 -43.43
CA ALA A 333 -24.66 0.85 -44.00
C ALA A 333 -25.79 -0.02 -43.44
N GLY A 334 -26.55 0.43 -42.45
CA GLY A 334 -27.65 -0.33 -41.83
C GLY A 334 -27.25 -1.69 -41.24
N THR A 335 -25.94 -1.92 -41.04
CA THR A 335 -25.42 -3.16 -40.46
C THR A 335 -25.76 -3.20 -38.97
N SER A 336 -26.68 -4.09 -38.62
CA SER A 336 -27.02 -4.36 -37.23
C SER A 336 -25.76 -4.86 -36.50
N LEU A 337 -25.54 -4.40 -35.27
CA LEU A 337 -24.48 -4.84 -34.34
C LEU A 337 -24.45 -6.38 -34.10
N GLN A 338 -25.45 -7.10 -34.66
CA GLN A 338 -25.59 -8.56 -34.60
C GLN A 338 -24.64 -9.36 -35.48
N THR A 339 -23.88 -8.72 -36.40
CA THR A 339 -22.99 -9.42 -37.33
C THR A 339 -21.54 -9.62 -36.84
N ILE A 340 -21.20 -9.11 -35.65
CA ILE A 340 -19.87 -9.34 -35.06
C ILE A 340 -19.88 -10.71 -34.39
N SER A 341 -19.06 -11.66 -34.89
CA SER A 341 -18.95 -12.98 -34.25
C SER A 341 -18.54 -12.81 -32.78
N PRO A 342 -19.13 -13.56 -31.85
CA PRO A 342 -18.85 -13.42 -30.40
C PRO A 342 -17.36 -13.44 -30.03
N GLN A 343 -16.58 -14.28 -30.72
CA GLN A 343 -15.15 -14.43 -30.46
C GLN A 343 -14.32 -13.19 -30.86
N ASN A 344 -14.66 -12.57 -32.02
CA ASN A 344 -13.99 -11.34 -32.46
C ASN A 344 -14.40 -10.12 -31.65
N ALA A 345 -15.65 -10.05 -31.20
CA ALA A 345 -16.13 -8.96 -30.33
C ALA A 345 -15.42 -8.94 -28.96
N SER A 346 -15.16 -10.10 -28.39
CA SER A 346 -14.48 -10.24 -27.10
C SER A 346 -13.01 -9.75 -27.17
N THR A 347 -12.25 -10.18 -28.17
CA THR A 347 -10.85 -9.79 -28.35
C THR A 347 -10.70 -8.31 -28.65
N VAL A 348 -11.50 -7.75 -29.53
CA VAL A 348 -11.49 -6.31 -29.88
C VAL A 348 -11.94 -5.44 -28.68
N ALA A 349 -12.97 -5.87 -27.97
CA ALA A 349 -13.45 -5.13 -26.79
C ALA A 349 -12.41 -5.08 -25.67
N VAL A 350 -11.79 -6.23 -25.32
CA VAL A 350 -10.79 -6.31 -24.25
C VAL A 350 -9.50 -5.58 -24.62
N ALA A 351 -8.96 -5.79 -25.81
CA ALA A 351 -7.75 -5.11 -26.26
C ALA A 351 -7.95 -3.59 -26.33
N GLY A 352 -9.04 -3.14 -26.96
CA GLY A 352 -9.35 -1.72 -27.06
C GLY A 352 -9.63 -1.05 -25.70
N PHE A 353 -10.25 -1.76 -24.76
CA PHE A 353 -10.47 -1.29 -23.40
C PHE A 353 -9.15 -0.95 -22.69
N TRP A 354 -8.22 -1.90 -22.61
CA TRP A 354 -6.94 -1.69 -21.91
C TRP A 354 -6.08 -0.60 -22.56
N GLN A 355 -6.14 -0.47 -23.90
CA GLN A 355 -5.45 0.61 -24.60
C GLN A 355 -5.98 1.99 -24.19
N LEU A 356 -7.30 2.17 -24.17
CA LEU A 356 -7.92 3.44 -23.77
C LEU A 356 -7.65 3.78 -22.30
N VAL A 357 -7.64 2.79 -21.41
CA VAL A 357 -7.28 2.96 -20.00
C VAL A 357 -5.83 3.42 -19.87
N ARG A 358 -4.88 2.78 -20.55
CA ARG A 358 -3.46 3.17 -20.52
C ARG A 358 -3.25 4.60 -21.01
N VAL A 359 -3.92 4.98 -22.09
CA VAL A 359 -3.84 6.36 -22.62
C VAL A 359 -4.45 7.37 -21.64
N SER A 360 -5.56 7.04 -21.00
CA SER A 360 -6.13 7.91 -19.96
C SER A 360 -5.19 8.06 -18.76
N LEU A 361 -4.54 6.98 -18.31
CA LEU A 361 -3.53 7.03 -17.24
C LEU A 361 -2.29 7.83 -17.64
N LEU A 362 -1.88 7.79 -18.91
CA LEU A 362 -0.78 8.60 -19.42
C LEU A 362 -1.01 10.09 -19.18
N ASN A 363 -2.24 10.58 -19.30
CA ASN A 363 -2.57 11.97 -19.04
C ASN A 363 -2.33 12.37 -17.58
N PHE A 364 -2.58 11.48 -16.61
CA PHE A 364 -2.22 11.70 -15.21
C PHE A 364 -0.70 11.68 -15.00
N ALA A 365 0.03 10.81 -15.70
CA ALA A 365 1.49 10.80 -15.66
C ALA A 365 2.08 12.09 -16.23
N VAL A 366 1.53 12.61 -17.32
CA VAL A 366 1.92 13.93 -17.88
C VAL A 366 1.65 15.05 -16.89
N LEU A 367 0.48 15.06 -16.24
CA LEU A 367 0.16 16.04 -15.21
C LEU A 367 1.13 15.97 -14.03
N ALA A 368 1.47 14.76 -13.56
CA ALA A 368 2.45 14.55 -12.49
C ALA A 368 3.86 15.01 -12.90
N ALA A 369 4.28 14.72 -14.14
CA ALA A 369 5.56 15.19 -14.66
C ALA A 369 5.64 16.72 -14.68
N PHE A 370 4.61 17.41 -15.17
CA PHE A 370 4.58 18.87 -15.13
C PHE A 370 4.49 19.43 -13.71
N TYR A 371 3.85 18.75 -12.78
CA TYR A 371 3.88 19.17 -11.37
C TYR A 371 5.29 19.19 -10.80
N LEU A 372 6.13 18.22 -11.20
CA LEU A 372 7.53 18.13 -10.75
C LEU A 372 8.47 19.06 -11.51
N LEU A 373 8.31 19.18 -12.83
CA LEU A 373 9.30 19.75 -13.74
C LEU A 373 8.94 21.15 -14.25
N ALA A 374 7.68 21.59 -14.22
CA ALA A 374 7.29 22.91 -14.72
C ALA A 374 7.73 24.01 -13.76
N GLN A 375 8.25 25.11 -14.31
CA GLN A 375 8.64 26.31 -13.54
C GLN A 375 7.46 26.90 -12.76
N LYS A 376 6.27 26.89 -13.35
CA LYS A 376 5.01 27.31 -12.71
C LYS A 376 3.97 26.22 -12.84
N PRO A 377 3.09 26.06 -11.84
CA PRO A 377 1.97 25.13 -11.95
C PRO A 377 1.12 25.38 -13.19
N LEU A 378 0.66 24.32 -13.85
CA LEU A 378 -0.12 24.44 -15.09
C LEU A 378 -1.41 25.23 -14.94
N TRP A 379 -1.98 25.30 -13.73
CA TRP A 379 -3.21 26.04 -13.43
C TRP A 379 -3.01 27.53 -13.15
N ASP A 380 -1.78 28.03 -13.04
CA ASP A 380 -1.51 29.44 -12.73
C ASP A 380 -1.68 30.34 -13.96
N GLN A 381 -1.30 29.86 -15.13
CA GLN A 381 -1.42 30.61 -16.39
C GLN A 381 -2.68 30.19 -17.14
N LYS A 382 -3.43 31.17 -17.68
CA LYS A 382 -4.68 30.91 -18.43
C LYS A 382 -4.49 29.93 -19.59
N GLY A 383 -3.42 30.07 -20.36
CA GLY A 383 -3.15 29.25 -21.54
C GLY A 383 -2.82 27.79 -21.19
N THR A 384 -1.88 27.53 -20.25
CA THR A 384 -1.53 26.18 -19.83
C THR A 384 -2.68 25.49 -19.10
N ARG A 385 -3.48 26.26 -18.32
CA ARG A 385 -4.70 25.77 -17.69
C ARG A 385 -5.72 25.32 -18.73
N LEU A 386 -5.95 26.13 -19.79
CA LEU A 386 -6.87 25.76 -20.87
C LEU A 386 -6.40 24.49 -21.61
N ALA A 387 -5.11 24.43 -21.98
CA ALA A 387 -4.52 23.28 -22.64
C ALA A 387 -4.68 22.00 -21.78
N SER A 388 -4.38 22.07 -20.46
CA SER A 388 -4.59 20.96 -19.53
C SER A 388 -6.06 20.58 -19.38
N THR A 389 -6.96 21.55 -19.41
CA THR A 389 -8.41 21.30 -19.38
C THR A 389 -8.84 20.51 -20.62
N VAL A 390 -8.40 20.89 -21.82
CA VAL A 390 -8.70 20.16 -23.06
C VAL A 390 -8.13 18.74 -22.99
N LEU A 391 -6.90 18.56 -22.51
CA LEU A 391 -6.29 17.24 -22.33
C LEU A 391 -7.14 16.35 -21.41
N PHE A 392 -7.63 16.89 -20.28
CA PHE A 392 -8.43 16.09 -19.34
C PHE A 392 -9.88 15.89 -19.79
N ILE A 393 -10.41 16.75 -20.66
CA ILE A 393 -11.66 16.47 -21.38
C ILE A 393 -11.46 15.25 -22.30
N PHE A 394 -10.37 15.21 -23.08
CA PHE A 394 -10.06 14.03 -23.87
C PHE A 394 -9.84 12.78 -23.00
N ALA A 395 -9.12 12.88 -21.89
CA ALA A 395 -8.95 11.78 -20.95
C ALA A 395 -10.29 11.24 -20.43
N PHE A 396 -11.22 12.14 -20.09
CA PHE A 396 -12.57 11.79 -19.68
C PHE A 396 -13.36 11.10 -20.80
N LEU A 397 -13.31 11.63 -22.01
CA LEU A 397 -13.98 11.03 -23.18
C LEU A 397 -13.41 9.65 -23.53
N LEU A 398 -12.09 9.45 -23.45
CA LEU A 398 -11.45 8.17 -23.64
C LEU A 398 -11.86 7.15 -22.56
N ALA A 399 -11.93 7.58 -21.30
CA ALA A 399 -12.43 6.74 -20.19
C ALA A 399 -13.92 6.41 -20.37
N LEU A 400 -14.72 7.35 -20.86
CA LEU A 400 -16.13 7.14 -21.15
C LEU A 400 -16.31 6.13 -22.31
N LEU A 401 -15.48 6.24 -23.35
CA LEU A 401 -15.47 5.28 -24.48
C LEU A 401 -15.04 3.88 -24.03
N ALA A 402 -14.05 3.79 -23.12
CA ALA A 402 -13.68 2.51 -22.48
C ALA A 402 -14.84 1.93 -21.66
N GLY A 403 -15.55 2.79 -20.92
CA GLY A 403 -16.77 2.41 -20.19
C GLY A 403 -17.87 1.91 -21.13
N TRP A 404 -18.10 2.60 -22.23
CA TRP A 404 -19.05 2.17 -23.24
C TRP A 404 -18.72 0.77 -23.80
N LYS A 405 -17.45 0.53 -24.16
CA LYS A 405 -17.01 -0.80 -24.64
C LYS A 405 -17.21 -1.88 -23.59
N LEU A 406 -16.93 -1.58 -22.31
CA LEU A 406 -17.08 -2.53 -21.23
C LEU A 406 -18.56 -2.80 -20.90
N PHE A 407 -19.34 -1.76 -20.65
CA PHE A 407 -20.74 -1.89 -20.21
C PHE A 407 -21.68 -2.18 -21.37
N GLY A 408 -21.58 -1.39 -22.46
CA GLY A 408 -22.52 -1.42 -23.59
C GLY A 408 -22.30 -2.61 -24.53
N ILE A 409 -21.09 -3.18 -24.58
CA ILE A 409 -20.79 -4.31 -25.45
C ILE A 409 -20.45 -5.55 -24.60
N TYR A 410 -19.43 -5.47 -23.73
CA TYR A 410 -18.85 -6.67 -23.14
C TYR A 410 -19.70 -7.24 -22.00
N ILE A 411 -20.19 -6.43 -21.07
CA ILE A 411 -21.06 -6.89 -19.97
C ILE A 411 -22.46 -7.17 -20.50
N TYR A 412 -22.98 -6.33 -21.40
CA TYR A 412 -24.30 -6.51 -21.99
C TYR A 412 -24.45 -7.84 -22.75
N LEU A 413 -23.43 -8.20 -23.57
CA LEU A 413 -23.49 -9.43 -24.40
C LEU A 413 -23.11 -10.71 -23.64
N TYR A 414 -22.23 -10.60 -22.63
CA TYR A 414 -21.62 -11.78 -21.99
C TYR A 414 -21.89 -11.87 -20.47
N GLY A 415 -22.67 -10.96 -19.93
CA GLY A 415 -22.99 -10.89 -18.49
C GLY A 415 -21.84 -10.40 -17.61
N PRO A 416 -22.11 -10.13 -16.35
CA PRO A 416 -21.10 -9.71 -15.37
C PRO A 416 -20.21 -10.90 -14.96
N THR A 417 -18.92 -10.62 -14.79
CA THR A 417 -17.95 -11.55 -14.19
C THR A 417 -17.09 -10.78 -13.19
N PRO A 418 -16.39 -11.45 -12.25
CA PRO A 418 -15.55 -10.77 -11.24
C PRO A 418 -14.56 -9.78 -11.86
N LEU A 419 -13.83 -10.18 -12.90
CA LEU A 419 -12.86 -9.31 -13.58
C LEU A 419 -13.52 -8.14 -14.32
N ARG A 420 -14.72 -8.33 -14.83
CA ARG A 420 -15.48 -7.24 -15.47
C ARG A 420 -15.99 -6.24 -14.44
N LEU A 421 -16.42 -6.71 -13.26
CA LEU A 421 -16.85 -5.84 -12.19
C LEU A 421 -15.71 -4.97 -11.62
N ILE A 422 -14.51 -5.54 -11.44
CA ILE A 422 -13.37 -4.73 -11.01
C ILE A 422 -12.91 -3.74 -12.08
N SER A 423 -12.97 -4.14 -13.34
CA SER A 423 -12.68 -3.24 -14.47
C SER A 423 -13.69 -2.10 -14.55
N ALA A 424 -14.98 -2.39 -14.34
CA ALA A 424 -16.04 -1.41 -14.26
C ALA A 424 -15.84 -0.41 -13.12
N TRP A 425 -15.53 -0.92 -11.92
CA TRP A 425 -15.16 -0.09 -10.78
C TRP A 425 -13.97 0.82 -11.11
N PHE A 426 -12.91 0.26 -11.71
CA PHE A 426 -11.72 1.03 -12.04
C PHE A 426 -12.02 2.18 -13.03
N ILE A 427 -12.88 1.96 -14.05
CA ILE A 427 -13.32 3.02 -14.95
C ILE A 427 -14.10 4.11 -14.20
N LEU A 428 -15.01 3.74 -13.31
CA LEU A 428 -15.75 4.71 -12.53
C LEU A 428 -14.81 5.58 -11.68
N VAL A 429 -13.78 4.96 -11.06
CA VAL A 429 -12.74 5.69 -10.34
C VAL A 429 -11.99 6.64 -11.27
N LEU A 430 -11.60 6.17 -12.46
CA LEU A 430 -10.87 6.98 -13.43
C LEU A 430 -11.69 8.18 -13.93
N LEU A 431 -12.98 7.99 -14.21
CA LEU A 431 -13.90 9.08 -14.59
C LEU A 431 -14.01 10.14 -13.49
N VAL A 432 -14.18 9.71 -12.24
CA VAL A 432 -14.25 10.63 -11.09
C VAL A 432 -12.91 11.37 -10.91
N TRP A 433 -11.77 10.70 -11.08
CA TRP A 433 -10.47 11.35 -11.02
C TRP A 433 -10.27 12.39 -12.13
N CYS A 434 -10.74 12.13 -13.35
CA CYS A 434 -10.75 13.14 -14.42
C CYS A 434 -11.58 14.35 -14.04
N ILE A 435 -12.80 14.16 -13.52
CA ILE A 435 -13.69 15.24 -13.07
C ILE A 435 -13.04 16.04 -11.94
N LEU A 436 -12.48 15.38 -10.93
CA LEU A 436 -11.79 16.04 -9.81
C LEU A 436 -10.59 16.86 -10.28
N THR A 437 -9.86 16.37 -11.27
CA THR A 437 -8.73 17.09 -11.87
C THR A 437 -9.19 18.31 -12.64
N LEU A 438 -10.26 18.22 -13.44
CA LEU A 438 -10.87 19.34 -14.11
C LEU A 438 -11.34 20.43 -13.13
N ILE A 439 -12.02 20.03 -12.04
CA ILE A 439 -12.44 20.96 -11.01
C ILE A 439 -11.21 21.60 -10.34
N ARG A 440 -10.13 20.82 -10.08
CA ARG A 440 -8.91 21.29 -9.43
C ARG A 440 -8.18 22.38 -10.21
N PHE A 441 -8.28 22.41 -11.54
CA PHE A 441 -7.69 23.46 -12.35
C PHE A 441 -8.32 24.84 -12.09
N TYR A 442 -9.58 24.89 -11.68
CA TYR A 442 -10.32 26.13 -11.46
C TYR A 442 -10.61 26.44 -9.99
N LYS A 443 -10.69 25.41 -9.14
CA LYS A 443 -11.01 25.56 -7.70
C LYS A 443 -9.96 24.83 -6.84
N PRO A 444 -9.52 25.37 -5.72
CA PRO A 444 -8.51 24.79 -4.85
C PRO A 444 -9.08 23.64 -4.00
N ILE A 445 -9.65 22.61 -4.65
CA ILE A 445 -10.14 21.41 -3.96
C ILE A 445 -9.00 20.43 -3.66
N GLN A 446 -9.22 19.55 -2.68
CA GLN A 446 -8.30 18.48 -2.30
C GLN A 446 -8.56 17.22 -3.17
N ALA A 447 -8.33 17.34 -4.50
CA ALA A 447 -8.71 16.32 -5.48
C ALA A 447 -8.12 14.93 -5.16
N ILE A 448 -6.84 14.86 -4.78
CA ILE A 448 -6.17 13.59 -4.42
C ILE A 448 -6.86 12.92 -3.23
N ARG A 449 -7.13 13.68 -2.16
CA ARG A 449 -7.83 13.20 -0.98
C ARG A 449 -9.20 12.61 -1.32
N ILE A 450 -10.02 13.40 -2.00
CA ILE A 450 -11.38 13.00 -2.42
C ILE A 450 -11.30 11.77 -3.33
N GLY A 451 -10.35 11.75 -4.27
CA GLY A 451 -10.17 10.64 -5.21
C GLY A 451 -9.78 9.32 -4.53
N ILE A 452 -8.91 9.35 -3.52
CA ILE A 452 -8.52 8.16 -2.77
C ILE A 452 -9.70 7.63 -1.94
N PHE A 453 -10.39 8.51 -1.18
CA PHE A 453 -11.56 8.07 -0.42
C PHE A 453 -12.67 7.54 -1.31
N TYR A 454 -12.91 8.18 -2.47
CA TYR A 454 -13.86 7.68 -3.44
C TYR A 454 -13.49 6.26 -3.90
N ALA A 455 -12.22 6.01 -4.26
CA ALA A 455 -11.76 4.69 -4.68
C ALA A 455 -11.96 3.64 -3.58
N LEU A 456 -11.56 3.93 -2.34
CA LEU A 456 -11.70 2.99 -1.22
C LEU A 456 -13.16 2.73 -0.85
N ILE A 457 -13.99 3.78 -0.77
CA ILE A 457 -15.41 3.66 -0.43
C ILE A 457 -16.15 2.90 -1.52
N SER A 458 -15.95 3.25 -2.80
CA SER A 458 -16.63 2.60 -3.92
C SER A 458 -16.19 1.14 -4.07
N PHE A 459 -14.93 0.79 -3.79
CA PHE A 459 -14.49 -0.59 -3.77
C PHE A 459 -15.11 -1.38 -2.61
N THR A 460 -15.18 -0.78 -1.43
CA THR A 460 -15.86 -1.41 -0.28
C THR A 460 -17.33 -1.65 -0.62
N LEU A 461 -18.01 -0.69 -1.25
CA LEU A 461 -19.38 -0.84 -1.70
C LEU A 461 -19.52 -1.96 -2.75
N LEU A 462 -18.57 -2.05 -3.68
CA LEU A 462 -18.53 -3.14 -4.66
C LEU A 462 -18.48 -4.51 -3.94
N CYS A 463 -17.68 -4.66 -2.88
CA CYS A 463 -17.60 -5.91 -2.12
C CYS A 463 -18.95 -6.31 -1.50
N TYR A 464 -19.76 -5.35 -1.05
CA TYR A 464 -21.10 -5.62 -0.53
C TYR A 464 -22.11 -5.94 -1.63
N LEU A 465 -22.03 -5.29 -2.78
CA LEU A 465 -22.94 -5.47 -3.90
C LEU A 465 -22.56 -6.66 -4.80
N TYR A 466 -21.35 -7.18 -4.66
CA TYR A 466 -20.80 -8.22 -5.53
C TYR A 466 -21.72 -9.45 -5.70
N PRO A 467 -22.29 -10.05 -4.64
CA PRO A 467 -23.17 -11.21 -4.79
C PRO A 467 -24.44 -10.88 -5.60
N LEU A 468 -24.96 -9.66 -5.41
CA LEU A 468 -26.16 -9.21 -6.14
C LEU A 468 -25.85 -8.94 -7.61
N LEU A 469 -24.69 -8.36 -7.90
CA LEU A 469 -24.27 -8.03 -9.27
C LEU A 469 -23.92 -9.27 -10.11
N LEU A 470 -23.54 -10.38 -9.48
CA LEU A 470 -23.29 -11.64 -10.20
C LEU A 470 -24.55 -12.49 -10.36
N ALA A 471 -25.56 -12.26 -9.51
CA ALA A 471 -26.85 -12.97 -9.62
C ALA A 471 -27.81 -12.33 -10.64
N ALA A 472 -27.55 -11.09 -11.05
CA ALA A 472 -28.31 -10.34 -12.04
C ALA A 472 -27.85 -10.66 -13.46
#